data_c163c4760278216b1a041dc837a804f7
#
_entry.id   c163c4760278216b1a041dc837a804f7
#
_cell.length_a   1.000
_cell.length_b   1.000
_cell.length_c   1.000
_cell.angle_alpha   90.00
_cell.angle_beta   90.00
_cell.angle_gamma   90.00
#
_symmetry.space_group_name_H-M   'P 1'
#
loop_
_entity.id
_entity.type
_entity.pdbx_description
1 polymer ?
#
loop_
_entity_poly.entity_id
_entity_poly.type
_entity_poly.pdbx_seq_one_letter_code
_entity_poly.pdbx_strand_id
1 'polypeptide(L)'
;MGGPKTITDLLAEVAKISEMKLDDNVMDVLKYQIRTNPFHGAVQSLLIDHKEKVSVTSRATRHEDDSQNEERLNNMLRAEGIVAPGDTSALKDVKGDGEYNKELLKVQDEFTEEMNYCQQNCVEFTENVRKLVRSQGEFRPISHSAMEVMSASVSSKFQKIAIAVKQRTCEKVTHLRKVFMDARRTRKNFSQQATVILNNFFQEHLTHPYPSEHEKEMLARQCNISIAQVQLNFLLYYILNVIPLFP
;
A
#
# COMPACT_ATOMS: atom_id res chain seq x y z
N MET A 1 -46.21 -8.41 47.39
CA MET A 1 -45.99 -9.50 46.40
C MET A 1 -46.31 -8.97 45.04
N GLY A 2 -45.29 -8.64 44.24
CA GLY A 2 -45.53 -8.14 42.88
C GLY A 2 -45.88 -9.28 41.94
N GLY A 3 -46.96 -9.12 41.15
CA GLY A 3 -47.35 -10.08 40.14
C GLY A 3 -46.27 -10.30 39.09
N PRO A 4 -46.41 -11.30 38.21
CA PRO A 4 -45.43 -11.54 37.15
C PRO A 4 -45.33 -10.35 36.22
N LYS A 5 -44.13 -9.73 36.12
CA LYS A 5 -43.85 -8.61 35.21
C LYS A 5 -44.05 -9.07 33.78
N THR A 6 -44.76 -8.27 33.01
CA THR A 6 -44.91 -8.52 31.56
C THR A 6 -43.59 -8.24 30.82
N ILE A 7 -43.46 -8.78 29.59
CA ILE A 7 -42.27 -8.52 28.75
C ILE A 7 -42.12 -7.03 28.49
N THR A 8 -43.20 -6.30 28.36
CA THR A 8 -43.22 -4.84 28.16
C THR A 8 -42.69 -4.09 29.36
N ASP A 9 -43.01 -4.54 30.59
CA ASP A 9 -42.47 -3.95 31.83
C ASP A 9 -40.99 -4.21 31.98
N LEU A 10 -40.51 -5.40 31.60
CA LEU A 10 -39.08 -5.73 31.60
C LEU A 10 -38.30 -4.90 30.56
N LEU A 11 -38.85 -4.71 29.38
CA LEU A 11 -38.21 -3.86 28.35
C LEU A 11 -38.13 -2.40 28.78
N ALA A 12 -39.18 -1.87 29.41
CA ALA A 12 -39.17 -0.50 29.94
C ALA A 12 -38.15 -0.35 31.11
N GLU A 13 -38.00 -1.37 31.95
CA GLU A 13 -37.00 -1.39 33.02
C GLU A 13 -35.56 -1.42 32.47
N VAL A 14 -35.30 -2.22 31.40
CA VAL A 14 -34.02 -2.27 30.73
C VAL A 14 -33.70 -0.93 30.04
N ALA A 15 -34.68 -0.32 29.40
CA ALA A 15 -34.49 1.02 28.78
C ALA A 15 -34.13 2.04 29.84
N LYS A 16 -34.82 2.07 30.96
CA LYS A 16 -34.53 2.98 32.07
C LYS A 16 -33.12 2.78 32.66
N ILE A 17 -32.68 1.51 32.79
CA ILE A 17 -31.34 1.18 33.28
C ILE A 17 -30.27 1.66 32.25
N SER A 18 -30.54 1.51 30.96
CA SER A 18 -29.59 1.93 29.90
C SER A 18 -29.37 3.45 29.84
N GLU A 19 -30.34 4.25 30.32
CA GLU A 19 -30.25 5.71 30.37
C GLU A 19 -29.60 6.24 31.66
N MET A 20 -29.41 5.38 32.66
CA MET A 20 -28.80 5.76 33.94
C MET A 20 -27.31 6.02 33.76
N LYS A 21 -26.85 7.23 34.09
CA LYS A 21 -25.43 7.52 34.29
C LYS A 21 -25.00 6.94 35.65
N LEU A 22 -24.22 5.87 35.60
CA LEU A 22 -23.68 5.20 36.79
C LEU A 22 -22.33 5.84 37.13
N ASP A 23 -22.15 6.18 38.42
CA ASP A 23 -20.85 6.56 38.97
C ASP A 23 -19.93 5.33 39.06
N ASP A 24 -18.60 5.52 38.91
CA ASP A 24 -17.64 4.41 38.92
C ASP A 24 -17.71 3.54 40.15
N ASN A 25 -17.95 4.13 41.31
CA ASN A 25 -18.14 3.40 42.58
C ASN A 25 -19.38 2.49 42.55
N VAL A 26 -20.49 2.98 41.97
CA VAL A 26 -21.73 2.20 41.84
C VAL A 26 -21.51 1.07 40.83
N MET A 27 -20.77 1.29 39.77
CA MET A 27 -20.40 0.28 38.77
C MET A 27 -19.60 -0.85 39.39
N ASP A 28 -18.65 -0.55 40.25
CA ASP A 28 -17.82 -1.59 40.90
C ASP A 28 -18.62 -2.43 41.88
N VAL A 29 -19.54 -1.83 42.63
CA VAL A 29 -20.48 -2.59 43.51
C VAL A 29 -21.38 -3.50 42.65
N LEU A 30 -21.93 -3.01 41.54
CA LEU A 30 -22.78 -3.80 40.64
C LEU A 30 -21.99 -4.96 39.99
N LYS A 31 -20.78 -4.72 39.57
CA LYS A 31 -19.87 -5.76 39.02
C LYS A 31 -19.60 -6.85 40.09
N TYR A 32 -19.32 -6.43 41.32
CA TYR A 32 -19.14 -7.39 42.41
C TYR A 32 -20.40 -8.23 42.68
N GLN A 33 -21.59 -7.61 42.72
CA GLN A 33 -22.86 -8.30 42.90
C GLN A 33 -23.15 -9.29 41.76
N ILE A 34 -22.84 -8.95 40.53
CA ILE A 34 -22.99 -9.87 39.38
C ILE A 34 -22.05 -11.06 39.51
N ARG A 35 -20.78 -10.86 39.85
CA ARG A 35 -19.79 -11.93 40.02
C ARG A 35 -20.13 -12.90 41.12
N THR A 36 -20.65 -12.39 42.24
CA THR A 36 -20.99 -13.20 43.42
C THR A 36 -22.34 -13.88 43.33
N ASN A 37 -23.14 -13.59 42.30
CA ASN A 37 -24.45 -14.23 42.13
C ASN A 37 -24.29 -15.70 41.75
N PRO A 38 -24.88 -16.65 42.51
CA PRO A 38 -24.74 -18.09 42.27
C PRO A 38 -25.30 -18.54 40.92
N PHE A 39 -26.21 -17.80 40.31
CA PHE A 39 -26.80 -18.12 39.02
C PHE A 39 -26.04 -17.45 37.84
N HIS A 40 -25.05 -16.64 38.11
CA HIS A 40 -24.33 -15.88 37.07
C HIS A 40 -23.77 -16.81 35.98
N GLY A 41 -23.07 -17.87 36.33
CA GLY A 41 -22.47 -18.79 35.38
C GLY A 41 -23.51 -19.52 34.50
N ALA A 42 -24.62 -19.96 35.10
CA ALA A 42 -25.70 -20.64 34.37
C ALA A 42 -26.38 -19.69 33.36
N VAL A 43 -26.68 -18.46 33.79
CA VAL A 43 -27.30 -17.46 32.93
C VAL A 43 -26.36 -17.07 31.81
N GLN A 44 -25.05 -16.88 32.08
CA GLN A 44 -24.05 -16.56 31.06
C GLN A 44 -23.95 -17.68 30.01
N SER A 45 -23.87 -18.94 30.43
CA SER A 45 -23.82 -20.07 29.48
C SER A 45 -25.06 -20.12 28.59
N LEU A 46 -26.25 -19.97 29.17
CA LEU A 46 -27.49 -19.96 28.41
C LEU A 46 -27.54 -18.83 27.37
N LEU A 47 -27.09 -17.63 27.74
CA LEU A 47 -27.05 -16.48 26.84
C LEU A 47 -25.99 -16.64 25.75
N ILE A 48 -24.84 -17.26 26.02
CA ILE A 48 -23.81 -17.60 25.03
C ILE A 48 -24.38 -18.58 24.01
N ASP A 49 -24.99 -19.70 24.48
CA ASP A 49 -25.61 -20.70 23.62
C ASP A 49 -26.70 -20.10 22.72
N HIS A 50 -27.51 -19.21 23.28
CA HIS A 50 -28.54 -18.52 22.52
C HIS A 50 -27.91 -17.59 21.45
N LYS A 51 -26.89 -16.84 21.80
CA LYS A 51 -26.16 -15.97 20.85
C LYS A 51 -25.49 -16.76 19.75
N GLU A 52 -24.90 -17.91 20.03
CA GLU A 52 -24.29 -18.76 19.02
C GLU A 52 -25.32 -19.32 18.03
N LYS A 53 -26.51 -19.67 18.50
CA LYS A 53 -27.63 -20.14 17.66
C LYS A 53 -28.22 -19.03 16.78
N VAL A 54 -28.28 -17.80 17.29
CA VAL A 54 -28.86 -16.64 16.58
C VAL A 54 -27.80 -15.89 15.75
N SER A 55 -26.54 -16.07 16.09
CA SER A 55 -25.43 -15.44 15.35
C SER A 55 -25.45 -15.90 13.89
N VAL A 56 -26.11 -15.12 13.05
CA VAL A 56 -25.92 -15.17 11.62
C VAL A 56 -24.45 -14.87 11.38
N THR A 57 -23.73 -15.86 10.94
CA THR A 57 -22.32 -15.81 10.63
C THR A 57 -22.07 -14.61 9.71
N SER A 58 -21.62 -13.51 10.26
CA SER A 58 -21.05 -12.42 9.47
C SER A 58 -19.78 -12.99 8.86
N ARG A 59 -19.93 -13.66 7.72
CA ARG A 59 -18.83 -14.12 6.90
C ARG A 59 -18.04 -12.87 6.56
N ALA A 60 -16.88 -12.73 7.14
CA ALA A 60 -15.87 -11.84 6.61
C ALA A 60 -15.65 -12.26 5.15
N THR A 61 -16.25 -11.51 4.22
CA THR A 61 -15.97 -11.66 2.81
C THR A 61 -14.49 -11.33 2.64
N ARG A 62 -13.66 -12.40 2.59
CA ARG A 62 -12.31 -12.26 2.04
C ARG A 62 -12.53 -11.78 0.61
N HIS A 63 -12.11 -10.57 0.34
CA HIS A 63 -12.02 -10.10 -1.03
C HIS A 63 -10.94 -10.96 -1.71
N GLU A 64 -11.33 -11.82 -2.63
CA GLU A 64 -10.42 -12.59 -3.50
C GLU A 64 -9.47 -11.67 -4.27
N ASP A 65 -9.92 -10.46 -4.53
CA ASP A 65 -9.18 -9.39 -5.18
C ASP A 65 -7.95 -8.94 -4.36
N ASP A 66 -8.05 -8.89 -3.04
CA ASP A 66 -6.92 -8.52 -2.16
C ASP A 66 -5.79 -9.57 -2.23
N SER A 67 -6.11 -10.86 -2.35
CA SER A 67 -5.12 -11.94 -2.42
C SER A 67 -4.35 -11.94 -3.75
N GLN A 68 -5.02 -11.72 -4.88
CA GLN A 68 -4.37 -11.65 -6.19
C GLN A 68 -3.46 -10.41 -6.30
N ASN A 69 -3.92 -9.28 -5.75
CA ASN A 69 -3.12 -8.07 -5.73
C ASN A 69 -1.87 -8.25 -4.86
N GLU A 70 -2.00 -8.88 -3.69
CA GLU A 70 -0.86 -9.16 -2.82
C GLU A 70 0.17 -10.07 -3.48
N GLU A 71 -0.26 -11.11 -4.19
CA GLU A 71 0.64 -12.00 -4.92
C GLU A 71 1.39 -11.28 -6.04
N ARG A 72 0.71 -10.41 -6.80
CA ARG A 72 1.34 -9.58 -7.83
C ARG A 72 2.42 -8.67 -7.26
N LEU A 73 2.13 -8.01 -6.13
CA LEU A 73 3.09 -7.14 -5.44
C LEU A 73 4.30 -7.94 -4.93
N ASN A 74 4.07 -9.12 -4.33
CA ASN A 74 5.15 -9.99 -3.87
C ASN A 74 6.05 -10.44 -5.03
N ASN A 75 5.47 -10.82 -6.17
CA ASN A 75 6.22 -11.23 -7.36
C ASN A 75 7.04 -10.06 -7.94
N MET A 76 6.48 -8.85 -7.95
CA MET A 76 7.19 -7.66 -8.38
C MET A 76 8.38 -7.33 -7.47
N LEU A 77 8.18 -7.35 -6.15
CA LEU A 77 9.25 -7.10 -5.17
C LEU A 77 10.37 -8.14 -5.28
N ARG A 78 10.01 -9.44 -5.39
CA ARG A 78 11.00 -10.51 -5.59
C ARG A 78 11.79 -10.36 -6.88
N ALA A 79 11.17 -9.92 -7.96
CA ALA A 79 11.85 -9.68 -9.24
C ALA A 79 12.94 -8.60 -9.13
N GLU A 80 12.75 -7.63 -8.24
CA GLU A 80 13.70 -6.54 -7.97
C GLU A 80 14.67 -6.88 -6.81
N GLY A 81 14.59 -8.09 -6.24
CA GLY A 81 15.46 -8.55 -5.15
C GLY A 81 15.01 -8.12 -3.75
N ILE A 82 13.83 -7.53 -3.62
CA ILE A 82 13.24 -7.15 -2.33
C ILE A 82 12.42 -8.32 -1.80
N VAL A 83 12.75 -8.75 -0.58
CA VAL A 83 12.09 -9.88 0.09
C VAL A 83 11.45 -9.46 1.39
N ALA A 84 10.32 -10.10 1.70
CA ALA A 84 9.66 -9.90 2.98
C ALA A 84 10.52 -10.46 4.14
N PRO A 85 10.40 -9.91 5.36
CA PRO A 85 11.10 -10.42 6.52
C PRO A 85 10.85 -11.92 6.71
N GLY A 86 11.92 -12.72 6.81
CA GLY A 86 11.86 -14.18 6.97
C GLY A 86 11.87 -14.99 5.67
N ASP A 87 11.85 -14.38 4.50
CA ASP A 87 11.99 -15.06 3.21
C ASP A 87 13.45 -15.02 2.76
N THR A 88 14.14 -16.16 2.84
CA THR A 88 15.57 -16.31 2.48
C THR A 88 15.78 -16.63 1.00
N SER A 89 14.73 -16.66 0.21
CA SER A 89 14.75 -17.24 -1.16
C SER A 89 15.35 -16.34 -2.24
N ALA A 90 15.74 -15.10 -1.96
CA ALA A 90 16.15 -14.15 -3.00
C ALA A 90 17.31 -13.23 -2.65
N LEU A 91 18.40 -13.78 -2.15
CA LEU A 91 19.72 -13.13 -2.27
C LEU A 91 20.27 -13.44 -3.68
N LYS A 92 19.64 -12.90 -4.72
CA LYS A 92 20.27 -12.85 -6.04
C LYS A 92 21.27 -11.72 -6.05
N ASP A 93 22.52 -12.04 -6.44
CA ASP A 93 23.53 -11.06 -6.80
C ASP A 93 22.91 -10.03 -7.75
N VAL A 94 22.57 -8.87 -7.22
CA VAL A 94 22.07 -7.76 -8.02
C VAL A 94 23.26 -7.20 -8.78
N LYS A 95 23.53 -7.75 -9.97
CA LYS A 95 24.51 -7.23 -10.92
C LYS A 95 23.99 -5.90 -11.46
N GLY A 96 24.39 -4.80 -10.84
CA GLY A 96 24.00 -3.47 -11.25
C GLY A 96 25.02 -2.41 -10.86
N ASP A 97 24.76 -1.18 -11.24
CA ASP A 97 25.53 0.01 -10.87
C ASP A 97 25.58 0.14 -9.35
N GLY A 98 26.78 0.34 -8.79
CA GLY A 98 26.97 0.32 -7.34
C GLY A 98 26.08 1.33 -6.60
N GLU A 99 25.73 2.45 -7.22
CA GLU A 99 24.86 3.47 -6.63
C GLU A 99 23.40 3.07 -6.65
N TYR A 100 22.93 2.45 -7.74
CA TYR A 100 21.58 1.87 -7.79
C TYR A 100 21.36 0.82 -6.69
N ASN A 101 22.32 -0.10 -6.54
CA ASN A 101 22.24 -1.15 -5.53
C ASN A 101 22.24 -0.58 -4.11
N LYS A 102 23.01 0.48 -3.86
CA LYS A 102 23.03 1.16 -2.57
C LYS A 102 21.67 1.78 -2.22
N GLU A 103 21.01 2.42 -3.17
CA GLU A 103 19.67 2.98 -2.96
C GLU A 103 18.61 1.87 -2.84
N LEU A 104 18.75 0.77 -3.60
CA LEU A 104 17.87 -0.38 -3.49
C LEU A 104 17.96 -1.05 -2.10
N LEU A 105 19.16 -1.16 -1.53
CA LEU A 105 19.36 -1.67 -0.16
C LEU A 105 18.66 -0.80 0.88
N LYS A 106 18.70 0.52 0.75
CA LYS A 106 17.95 1.42 1.65
C LYS A 106 16.44 1.15 1.57
N VAL A 107 15.91 0.97 0.35
CA VAL A 107 14.49 0.65 0.17
C VAL A 107 14.15 -0.71 0.79
N GLN A 108 15.06 -1.70 0.69
CA GLN A 108 14.91 -3.01 1.34
C GLN A 108 14.88 -2.88 2.87
N ASP A 109 15.78 -2.10 3.45
CA ASP A 109 15.86 -1.88 4.90
C ASP A 109 14.59 -1.20 5.41
N GLU A 110 14.16 -0.11 4.77
CA GLU A 110 12.91 0.58 5.10
C GLU A 110 11.68 -0.35 5.00
N PHE A 111 11.62 -1.15 3.95
CA PHE A 111 10.54 -2.13 3.77
C PHE A 111 10.51 -3.17 4.89
N THR A 112 11.67 -3.67 5.26
CA THR A 112 11.82 -4.67 6.33
C THR A 112 11.41 -4.09 7.68
N GLU A 113 11.82 -2.86 7.99
CA GLU A 113 11.44 -2.16 9.23
C GLU A 113 9.93 -1.92 9.28
N GLU A 114 9.33 -1.40 8.21
CA GLU A 114 7.89 -1.13 8.14
C GLU A 114 7.05 -2.42 8.26
N MET A 115 7.47 -3.51 7.62
CA MET A 115 6.78 -4.80 7.71
C MET A 115 6.88 -5.41 9.11
N ASN A 116 8.06 -5.37 9.74
CA ASN A 116 8.26 -5.83 11.11
C ASN A 116 7.41 -5.01 12.09
N TYR A 117 7.41 -3.70 11.94
CA TYR A 117 6.58 -2.81 12.76
C TYR A 117 5.08 -3.11 12.60
N CYS A 118 4.62 -3.32 11.37
CA CYS A 118 3.22 -3.70 11.10
C CYS A 118 2.86 -5.03 11.77
N GLN A 119 3.72 -6.04 11.66
CA GLN A 119 3.48 -7.35 12.26
C GLN A 119 3.48 -7.31 13.79
N GLN A 120 4.44 -6.60 14.39
CA GLN A 120 4.51 -6.42 15.84
C GLN A 120 3.27 -5.72 16.39
N ASN A 121 2.86 -4.62 15.77
CA ASN A 121 1.63 -3.90 16.15
C ASN A 121 0.37 -4.75 15.98
N CYS A 122 0.31 -5.58 14.93
CA CYS A 122 -0.81 -6.50 14.74
C CYS A 122 -0.95 -7.47 15.92
N VAL A 123 0.16 -8.07 16.35
CA VAL A 123 0.19 -9.01 17.48
C VAL A 123 -0.21 -8.30 18.79
N GLU A 124 0.42 -7.16 19.07
CA GLU A 124 0.16 -6.38 20.28
C GLU A 124 -1.30 -5.91 20.35
N PHE A 125 -1.81 -5.34 19.25
CA PHE A 125 -3.19 -4.87 19.19
C PHE A 125 -4.19 -6.00 19.33
N THR A 126 -3.94 -7.15 18.69
CA THR A 126 -4.79 -8.34 18.82
C THR A 126 -4.83 -8.85 20.25
N GLU A 127 -3.69 -8.88 20.94
CA GLU A 127 -3.63 -9.30 22.33
C GLU A 127 -4.33 -8.32 23.27
N ASN A 128 -4.19 -7.01 23.03
CA ASN A 128 -4.90 -5.99 23.79
C ASN A 128 -6.42 -6.08 23.60
N VAL A 129 -6.89 -6.32 22.39
CA VAL A 129 -8.30 -6.56 22.08
C VAL A 129 -8.79 -7.83 22.82
N ARG A 130 -8.02 -8.92 22.78
CA ARG A 130 -8.37 -10.16 23.51
C ARG A 130 -8.46 -9.94 25.02
N LYS A 131 -7.51 -9.21 25.61
CA LYS A 131 -7.55 -8.87 27.04
C LYS A 131 -8.79 -8.07 27.38
N LEU A 132 -9.10 -7.04 26.57
CA LEU A 132 -10.28 -6.20 26.76
C LEU A 132 -11.58 -7.00 26.64
N VAL A 133 -11.70 -7.88 25.65
CA VAL A 133 -12.88 -8.74 25.44
C VAL A 133 -13.03 -9.75 26.58
N ARG A 134 -11.92 -10.33 27.04
CA ARG A 134 -11.95 -11.24 28.22
C ARG A 134 -12.43 -10.52 29.48
N SER A 135 -11.91 -9.30 29.72
CA SER A 135 -12.35 -8.48 30.85
C SER A 135 -13.85 -8.16 30.78
N GLN A 136 -14.34 -7.81 29.59
CA GLN A 136 -15.78 -7.62 29.40
C GLN A 136 -16.58 -8.90 29.54
N GLY A 137 -16.00 -10.04 29.16
CA GLY A 137 -16.61 -11.36 29.26
C GLY A 137 -16.99 -11.77 30.70
N GLU A 138 -16.37 -11.15 31.71
CA GLU A 138 -16.74 -11.35 33.11
C GLU A 138 -18.17 -10.89 33.46
N PHE A 139 -18.70 -9.93 32.68
CA PHE A 139 -20.01 -9.32 32.95
C PHE A 139 -20.99 -9.49 31.78
N ARG A 140 -20.48 -9.68 30.58
CA ARG A 140 -21.27 -9.80 29.37
C ARG A 140 -21.08 -11.17 28.74
N PRO A 141 -22.14 -11.81 28.25
CA PRO A 141 -22.03 -13.10 27.58
C PRO A 141 -21.38 -12.88 26.21
N ILE A 142 -20.07 -13.13 26.11
CA ILE A 142 -19.29 -13.04 24.86
C ILE A 142 -18.92 -14.47 24.46
N SER A 143 -19.39 -14.87 23.25
CA SER A 143 -19.07 -16.20 22.71
C SER A 143 -17.63 -16.27 22.21
N HIS A 144 -17.06 -17.47 22.16
CA HIS A 144 -15.74 -17.72 21.60
C HIS A 144 -15.69 -17.29 20.08
N SER A 145 -16.77 -17.62 19.37
CA SER A 145 -16.92 -17.21 17.95
C SER A 145 -16.86 -15.69 17.76
N ALA A 146 -17.51 -14.90 18.65
CA ALA A 146 -17.44 -13.45 18.59
C ALA A 146 -16.00 -12.93 18.80
N MET A 147 -15.24 -13.56 19.71
CA MET A 147 -13.83 -13.20 19.94
C MET A 147 -12.96 -13.51 18.71
N GLU A 148 -13.18 -14.65 18.07
CA GLU A 148 -12.47 -15.02 16.85
C GLU A 148 -12.77 -14.05 15.70
N VAL A 149 -14.04 -13.69 15.50
CA VAL A 149 -14.44 -12.69 14.48
C VAL A 149 -13.77 -11.34 14.72
N MET A 150 -13.71 -10.88 15.98
CA MET A 150 -13.01 -9.63 16.30
C MET A 150 -11.51 -9.72 16.02
N SER A 151 -10.86 -10.81 16.42
CA SER A 151 -9.43 -11.05 16.15
C SER A 151 -9.15 -11.12 14.65
N ALA A 152 -9.97 -11.81 13.88
CA ALA A 152 -9.87 -11.91 12.43
C ALA A 152 -10.07 -10.54 11.74
N SER A 153 -11.01 -9.72 12.26
CA SER A 153 -11.22 -8.36 11.75
C SER A 153 -10.00 -7.47 11.96
N VAL A 154 -9.33 -7.58 13.12
CA VAL A 154 -8.08 -6.87 13.39
C VAL A 154 -6.99 -7.31 12.39
N SER A 155 -6.77 -8.63 12.28
CA SER A 155 -5.78 -9.20 11.36
C SER A 155 -6.01 -8.77 9.92
N SER A 156 -7.27 -8.76 9.46
CA SER A 156 -7.63 -8.29 8.12
C SER A 156 -7.29 -6.82 7.88
N LYS A 157 -7.47 -5.96 8.89
CA LYS A 157 -7.07 -4.54 8.77
C LYS A 157 -5.56 -4.36 8.67
N PHE A 158 -4.79 -5.11 9.46
CA PHE A 158 -3.33 -5.08 9.38
C PHE A 158 -2.81 -5.67 8.07
N GLN A 159 -3.47 -6.70 7.52
CA GLN A 159 -3.15 -7.21 6.19
C GLN A 159 -3.31 -6.14 5.10
N LYS A 160 -4.36 -5.32 5.16
CA LYS A 160 -4.54 -4.19 4.23
C LYS A 160 -3.42 -3.15 4.37
N ILE A 161 -2.97 -2.89 5.60
CA ILE A 161 -1.82 -2.00 5.84
C ILE A 161 -0.55 -2.61 5.23
N ALA A 162 -0.30 -3.90 5.41
CA ALA A 162 0.84 -4.60 4.83
C ALA A 162 0.82 -4.56 3.29
N ILE A 163 -0.34 -4.73 2.66
CA ILE A 163 -0.51 -4.57 1.21
C ILE A 163 -0.17 -3.14 0.77
N ALA A 164 -0.62 -2.13 1.51
CA ALA A 164 -0.31 -0.73 1.21
C ALA A 164 1.19 -0.42 1.35
N VAL A 165 1.88 -1.02 2.32
CA VAL A 165 3.36 -0.93 2.45
C VAL A 165 4.04 -1.55 1.23
N LYS A 166 3.65 -2.76 0.81
CA LYS A 166 4.17 -3.42 -0.38
C LYS A 166 3.97 -2.59 -1.64
N GLN A 167 2.78 -2.02 -1.82
CA GLN A 167 2.47 -1.16 -2.96
C GLN A 167 3.37 0.08 -3.00
N ARG A 168 3.51 0.79 -1.88
CA ARG A 168 4.39 1.95 -1.78
C ARG A 168 5.85 1.60 -2.07
N THR A 169 6.31 0.44 -1.61
CA THR A 169 7.66 -0.04 -1.90
C THR A 169 7.84 -0.34 -3.40
N CYS A 170 6.86 -0.98 -4.04
CA CYS A 170 6.86 -1.19 -5.49
C CYS A 170 6.93 0.14 -6.27
N GLU A 171 6.20 1.16 -5.83
CA GLU A 171 6.24 2.50 -6.43
C GLU A 171 7.63 3.16 -6.26
N LYS A 172 8.23 3.08 -5.06
CA LYS A 172 9.59 3.57 -4.79
C LYS A 172 10.62 2.90 -5.71
N VAL A 173 10.58 1.57 -5.84
CA VAL A 173 11.50 0.82 -6.71
C VAL A 173 11.31 1.18 -8.17
N THR A 174 10.07 1.30 -8.63
CA THR A 174 9.76 1.70 -10.00
C THR A 174 10.29 3.11 -10.31
N HIS A 175 10.11 4.04 -9.37
CA HIS A 175 10.65 5.39 -9.48
C HIS A 175 12.18 5.39 -9.52
N LEU A 176 12.82 4.69 -8.60
CA LEU A 176 14.27 4.53 -8.54
C LEU A 176 14.82 4.01 -9.88
N ARG A 177 14.23 2.92 -10.38
CA ARG A 177 14.60 2.35 -11.68
C ARG A 177 14.47 3.36 -12.82
N LYS A 178 13.38 4.11 -12.86
CA LYS A 178 13.15 5.14 -13.88
C LYS A 178 14.24 6.21 -13.83
N VAL A 179 14.55 6.74 -12.64
CA VAL A 179 15.60 7.77 -12.46
C VAL A 179 16.95 7.26 -12.97
N PHE A 180 17.34 6.04 -12.61
CA PHE A 180 18.63 5.47 -13.05
C PHE A 180 18.64 5.10 -14.53
N MET A 181 17.51 4.67 -15.11
CA MET A 181 17.39 4.41 -16.55
C MET A 181 17.41 5.71 -17.36
N ASP A 182 16.78 6.76 -16.88
CA ASP A 182 16.80 8.08 -17.54
C ASP A 182 18.19 8.74 -17.42
N ALA A 183 18.89 8.56 -16.30
CA ALA A 183 20.28 8.98 -16.14
C ALA A 183 21.22 8.25 -17.10
N ARG A 184 20.99 6.95 -17.38
CA ARG A 184 21.73 6.18 -18.38
C ARG A 184 21.36 6.55 -19.84
N ARG A 185 20.17 7.09 -20.06
CA ARG A 185 19.82 7.77 -21.31
C ARG A 185 20.59 9.07 -21.36
N THR A 186 21.90 9.00 -21.56
CA THR A 186 22.65 10.16 -22.05
C THR A 186 21.90 10.66 -23.27
N ARG A 187 21.20 11.77 -23.14
CA ARG A 187 20.80 12.55 -24.31
C ARG A 187 22.09 12.70 -25.07
N LYS A 188 22.20 12.04 -26.21
CA LYS A 188 23.27 12.31 -27.15
C LYS A 188 22.96 13.67 -27.73
N ASN A 189 23.20 14.74 -26.95
CA ASN A 189 23.25 16.07 -27.47
C ASN A 189 24.41 16.08 -28.47
N PHE A 190 24.21 16.69 -29.60
CA PHE A 190 25.28 16.90 -30.55
C PHE A 190 26.44 17.58 -29.83
N SER A 191 27.65 17.26 -30.20
CA SER A 191 28.84 18.00 -29.72
C SER A 191 28.67 19.49 -30.10
N GLN A 192 29.28 20.36 -29.32
CA GLN A 192 29.22 21.81 -29.62
C GLN A 192 29.69 22.09 -31.03
N GLN A 193 30.73 21.40 -31.50
CA GLN A 193 31.21 21.49 -32.87
C GLN A 193 30.15 21.06 -33.90
N ALA A 194 29.50 19.94 -33.70
CA ALA A 194 28.43 19.45 -34.57
C ALA A 194 27.27 20.46 -34.64
N THR A 195 26.88 21.02 -33.48
CA THR A 195 25.83 22.04 -33.41
C THR A 195 26.19 23.29 -34.21
N VAL A 196 27.44 23.76 -34.14
CA VAL A 196 27.91 24.92 -34.93
C VAL A 196 27.89 24.61 -36.41
N ILE A 197 28.38 23.43 -36.82
CA ILE A 197 28.41 23.03 -38.24
C ILE A 197 26.99 22.97 -38.83
N LEU A 198 26.07 22.31 -38.12
CA LEU A 198 24.68 22.18 -38.58
C LEU A 198 23.95 23.51 -38.61
N ASN A 199 24.22 24.39 -37.65
CA ASN A 199 23.64 25.73 -37.61
C ASN A 199 24.17 26.64 -38.73
N ASN A 200 25.46 26.59 -38.98
CA ASN A 200 26.07 27.36 -40.10
C ASN A 200 25.50 26.92 -41.44
N PHE A 201 25.43 25.61 -41.70
CA PHE A 201 24.81 25.10 -42.92
C PHE A 201 23.37 25.60 -43.08
N PHE A 202 22.56 25.55 -42.01
CA PHE A 202 21.18 26.05 -42.02
C PHE A 202 21.11 27.54 -42.33
N GLN A 203 21.99 28.38 -41.77
CA GLN A 203 22.03 29.82 -41.99
C GLN A 203 22.47 30.18 -43.45
N GLU A 204 23.37 29.39 -44.00
CA GLU A 204 23.85 29.60 -45.40
C GLU A 204 22.80 29.16 -46.42
N HIS A 205 21.88 28.27 -46.07
CA HIS A 205 20.88 27.69 -46.98
C HIS A 205 19.42 28.04 -46.59
N LEU A 206 19.17 29.22 -46.02
CA LEU A 206 17.85 29.66 -45.56
C LEU A 206 16.73 29.59 -46.62
N THR A 207 17.09 29.76 -47.93
CA THR A 207 16.14 29.66 -49.04
C THR A 207 15.74 28.20 -49.33
N HIS A 208 16.65 27.25 -49.11
CA HIS A 208 16.43 25.81 -49.28
C HIS A 208 17.13 25.05 -48.17
N PRO A 209 16.55 25.09 -46.94
CA PRO A 209 17.24 24.64 -45.74
C PRO A 209 17.34 23.13 -45.61
N TYR A 210 16.78 22.36 -46.55
CA TYR A 210 16.78 20.89 -46.49
C TYR A 210 17.93 20.33 -47.32
N PRO A 211 18.97 19.72 -46.70
CA PRO A 211 20.14 19.24 -47.42
C PRO A 211 19.82 18.05 -48.35
N SER A 212 20.47 17.98 -49.48
CA SER A 212 20.45 16.80 -50.35
C SER A 212 21.08 15.56 -49.72
N GLU A 213 20.89 14.39 -50.29
CA GLU A 213 21.44 13.13 -49.71
C GLU A 213 22.98 13.20 -49.61
N HIS A 214 23.66 13.79 -50.59
CA HIS A 214 25.10 13.96 -50.53
C HIS A 214 25.55 14.92 -49.43
N GLU A 215 24.83 16.01 -49.22
CA GLU A 215 25.12 16.98 -48.16
C GLU A 215 24.84 16.39 -46.78
N LYS A 216 23.79 15.55 -46.63
CA LYS A 216 23.52 14.81 -45.40
C LYS A 216 24.66 13.87 -45.04
N GLU A 217 25.22 13.14 -46.02
CA GLU A 217 26.37 12.28 -45.81
C GLU A 217 27.62 13.07 -45.38
N MET A 218 27.88 14.21 -46.04
CA MET A 218 29.01 15.08 -45.68
C MET A 218 28.86 15.61 -44.24
N LEU A 219 27.71 16.17 -43.92
CA LEU A 219 27.41 16.68 -42.59
C LEU A 219 27.49 15.58 -41.51
N ALA A 220 26.96 14.37 -41.79
CA ALA A 220 27.05 13.25 -40.89
C ALA A 220 28.50 12.87 -40.56
N ARG A 221 29.38 12.85 -41.57
CA ARG A 221 30.80 12.56 -41.37
C ARG A 221 31.51 13.68 -40.60
N GLN A 222 31.26 14.95 -40.94
CA GLN A 222 31.88 16.11 -40.26
C GLN A 222 31.47 16.19 -38.78
N CYS A 223 30.21 15.91 -38.49
CA CYS A 223 29.65 15.98 -37.15
C CYS A 223 29.82 14.71 -36.34
N ASN A 224 30.29 13.62 -36.97
CA ASN A 224 30.38 12.27 -36.37
C ASN A 224 29.02 11.78 -35.78
N ILE A 225 27.95 11.97 -36.58
CA ILE A 225 26.58 11.59 -36.25
C ILE A 225 25.98 10.78 -37.40
N SER A 226 24.84 10.12 -37.18
CA SER A 226 24.17 9.37 -38.24
C SER A 226 23.43 10.29 -39.20
N ILE A 227 23.25 9.84 -40.45
CA ILE A 227 22.46 10.55 -41.47
C ILE A 227 21.04 10.81 -40.99
N ALA A 228 20.43 9.82 -40.27
CA ALA A 228 19.11 9.97 -39.69
C ALA A 228 19.05 11.09 -38.63
N GLN A 229 20.12 11.32 -37.88
CA GLN A 229 20.20 12.42 -36.90
C GLN A 229 20.33 13.76 -37.59
N VAL A 230 21.08 13.86 -38.71
CA VAL A 230 21.13 15.05 -39.54
C VAL A 230 19.75 15.38 -40.10
N GLN A 231 19.08 14.38 -40.68
CA GLN A 231 17.76 14.54 -41.27
C GLN A 231 16.73 15.03 -40.25
N LEU A 232 16.71 14.41 -39.03
CA LEU A 232 15.81 14.81 -37.95
C LEU A 232 16.08 16.23 -37.47
N ASN A 233 17.34 16.63 -37.39
CA ASN A 233 17.74 17.97 -36.98
C ASN A 233 17.21 19.04 -37.96
N PHE A 234 17.44 18.85 -39.26
CA PHE A 234 16.95 19.81 -40.27
C PHE A 234 15.42 19.82 -40.39
N LEU A 235 14.75 18.69 -40.21
CA LEU A 235 13.30 18.65 -40.13
C LEU A 235 12.78 19.48 -38.94
N LEU A 236 13.41 19.37 -37.78
CA LEU A 236 13.04 20.12 -36.58
C LEU A 236 13.29 21.65 -36.79
N TYR A 237 14.43 22.04 -37.38
CA TYR A 237 14.72 23.45 -37.74
C TYR A 237 13.70 24.00 -38.74
N TYR A 238 13.32 23.21 -39.74
CA TYR A 238 12.31 23.60 -40.73
C TYR A 238 10.94 23.84 -40.07
N ILE A 239 10.51 22.93 -39.21
CA ILE A 239 9.24 23.06 -38.47
C ILE A 239 9.24 24.29 -37.56
N LEU A 240 10.34 24.54 -36.85
CA LEU A 240 10.42 25.64 -35.88
C LEU A 240 10.59 27.01 -36.48
N ASN A 241 11.24 27.12 -37.65
CA ASN A 241 11.62 28.42 -38.22
C ASN A 241 10.90 28.78 -39.54
N VAL A 242 10.35 27.80 -40.26
CA VAL A 242 9.71 28.02 -41.58
C VAL A 242 8.19 27.91 -41.51
N ILE A 243 7.66 27.16 -40.56
CA ILE A 243 6.21 27.10 -40.31
C ILE A 243 5.90 28.16 -39.24
N PRO A 244 5.32 29.34 -39.61
CA PRO A 244 4.84 30.25 -38.59
C PRO A 244 3.76 29.52 -37.78
N LEU A 245 3.91 29.45 -36.46
CA LEU A 245 2.83 29.11 -35.57
C LEU A 245 1.66 30.03 -35.90
N PHE A 246 0.62 29.48 -36.49
CA PHE A 246 -0.62 30.19 -36.78
C PHE A 246 -1.07 30.97 -35.54
N PRO A 247 -1.57 32.22 -35.77
CA PRO A 247 -2.07 33.08 -34.70
C PRO A 247 -3.29 32.48 -33.98
#